data_306cc98b3ea1f684cb7b036141043f5a
#
_entry.id   306cc98b3ea1f684cb7b036141043f5a
#
_cell.length_a   1.000
_cell.length_b   1.000
_cell.length_c   1.000
_cell.angle_alpha   90.00
_cell.angle_beta   90.00
_cell.angle_gamma   90.00
#
_symmetry.space_group_name_H-M   'P 1'
#
loop_
_entity.id
_entity.type
_entity.pdbx_description
1 polymer ?
#
loop_
_entity_poly.entity_id
_entity_poly.type
_entity_poly.pdbx_seq_one_letter_code
_entity_poly.pdbx_strand_id
1 'polypeptide(L)'
;LFGTTFFKGCLVQPFPKVVVWYNLFQRLWDIIYTYFKNKRQHMVVITSMNDDELLDKIEEYLPVRTKEKEKFGEVFTPPVLINELLDQLPSHVWSNPNLKWLDPASGIGNFFMIVYSRLMRGLNKKIPNKIKRSQHILKNMLYMTEINTKNIKISRSIFGESNINIISADFLTHEFPHKFDIIIGNLPFNEAASDANKKNIALWPRFVFKSLDSLKEDGFLVFIHPPNWRSPDNKLKIWDILTHKHIIYLHIYGAAATKELFHVNTKVDLYVVQNSPSNKNKSMTIVIDELGEKHNIKLQELDFLPNYKIKEITKLLYNPHSKPLTIIYGSTYSTAHTKETKNNNFKYPVISSITNGDTLHLRYTDSNKKGHFNIPKVIINGGRYPYPFNDYAGKYAMTQNLFAIPITSKTQGDAIVKAINSEEFNTILQATKWSTFAIDYKLFTHFKSDFYKPFLKTRNLTRNLTRKLKIK
;
A
#
# COMPACT_ATOMS: atom_id res chain seq x y z
N LEU A 1 39.60 -3.94 0.75
CA LEU A 1 40.17 -2.73 0.08
C LEU A 1 39.04 -1.99 -0.65
N PHE A 2 38.87 -0.72 -0.28
CA PHE A 2 38.09 0.38 -0.89
C PHE A 2 36.57 0.35 -0.57
N GLY A 3 35.95 1.38 -0.10
CA GLY A 3 36.33 2.75 0.24
C GLY A 3 35.10 3.43 0.81
N THR A 4 35.30 4.00 1.97
CA THR A 4 34.31 4.82 2.69
C THR A 4 34.12 6.15 1.99
N THR A 5 32.89 6.57 1.75
CA THR A 5 32.57 7.99 1.55
C THR A 5 31.39 8.38 2.43
N PHE A 6 31.68 9.28 3.34
CA PHE A 6 30.75 9.90 4.30
C PHE A 6 29.68 10.74 3.61
N PHE A 7 28.41 10.57 4.01
CA PHE A 7 27.44 11.67 4.02
C PHE A 7 26.98 11.91 5.46
N LYS A 8 27.43 13.01 6.02
CA LYS A 8 26.92 13.58 7.26
C LYS A 8 25.63 14.35 6.97
N GLY A 9 24.61 14.15 7.79
CA GLY A 9 23.58 15.15 8.04
C GLY A 9 22.15 14.66 7.91
N CYS A 10 21.61 13.98 8.92
CA CYS A 10 20.35 14.24 9.61
C CYS A 10 20.17 13.17 10.68
N LEU A 11 20.44 13.52 11.91
CA LEU A 11 20.14 12.72 13.09
C LEU A 11 18.61 12.78 13.33
N VAL A 12 17.92 11.74 12.88
CA VAL A 12 16.65 11.35 13.49
C VAL A 12 16.99 10.31 14.54
N GLN A 13 16.82 10.64 15.80
CA GLN A 13 17.06 9.70 16.90
C GLN A 13 16.06 8.55 16.81
N PRO A 14 16.49 7.29 16.71
CA PRO A 14 15.59 6.16 16.78
C PRO A 14 15.13 5.98 18.23
N PHE A 15 13.86 5.69 18.42
CA PHE A 15 13.29 5.34 19.72
C PHE A 15 14.10 4.21 20.38
N PRO A 16 14.59 4.37 21.64
CA PRO A 16 15.57 3.45 22.24
C PRO A 16 15.10 1.98 22.37
N LYS A 17 13.79 1.72 22.38
CA LYS A 17 13.26 0.37 22.51
C LYS A 17 13.31 -0.45 21.21
N VAL A 18 13.27 0.17 20.05
CA VAL A 18 13.28 -0.53 18.75
C VAL A 18 14.71 -1.04 18.42
N VAL A 19 15.72 -0.26 18.76
CA VAL A 19 17.14 -0.61 18.47
C VAL A 19 17.65 -1.76 19.34
N VAL A 20 17.20 -1.87 20.59
CA VAL A 20 17.59 -2.98 21.48
C VAL A 20 17.00 -4.31 20.97
N TRP A 21 15.77 -4.32 20.50
CA TRP A 21 15.13 -5.50 19.91
C TRP A 21 15.74 -5.89 18.55
N TYR A 22 16.12 -4.92 17.72
CA TYR A 22 16.76 -5.18 16.43
C TYR A 22 18.13 -5.87 16.58
N ASN A 23 18.97 -5.40 17.50
CA ASN A 23 20.28 -5.99 17.76
C ASN A 23 20.21 -7.37 18.46
N LEU A 24 19.20 -7.59 19.29
CA LEU A 24 18.90 -8.94 19.83
C LEU A 24 18.44 -9.90 18.71
N PHE A 25 17.62 -9.40 17.79
CA PHE A 25 17.10 -10.13 16.62
C PHE A 25 18.23 -10.57 15.67
N GLN A 26 19.19 -9.70 15.35
CA GLN A 26 20.33 -10.05 14.48
C GLN A 26 21.24 -11.10 15.11
N ARG A 27 21.52 -11.02 16.41
CA ARG A 27 22.34 -12.01 17.11
C ARG A 27 21.63 -13.37 17.25
N LEU A 28 20.34 -13.39 17.49
CA LEU A 28 19.53 -14.62 17.49
C LEU A 28 19.48 -15.26 16.09
N TRP A 29 19.38 -14.45 15.04
CA TRP A 29 19.39 -14.91 13.65
C TRP A 29 20.64 -15.71 13.28
N ASP A 30 21.82 -15.23 13.66
CA ASP A 30 23.09 -15.91 13.35
C ASP A 30 23.26 -17.22 14.13
N ILE A 31 22.76 -17.31 15.36
CA ILE A 31 22.76 -18.51 16.20
C ILE A 31 21.78 -19.55 15.64
N ILE A 32 20.60 -19.14 15.22
CA ILE A 32 19.53 -19.98 14.69
C ILE A 32 19.93 -20.58 13.34
N TYR A 33 20.52 -19.79 12.44
CA TYR A 33 21.00 -20.28 11.14
C TYR A 33 22.04 -21.40 11.27
N THR A 34 22.92 -21.32 12.27
CA THR A 34 23.97 -22.33 12.54
C THR A 34 23.39 -23.61 13.17
N TYR A 35 22.34 -23.51 13.97
CA TYR A 35 21.70 -24.62 14.66
C TYR A 35 20.88 -25.53 13.72
N PHE A 36 20.21 -24.96 12.71
CA PHE A 36 19.31 -25.67 11.80
C PHE A 36 19.99 -26.51 10.74
N LYS A 37 21.27 -26.34 10.50
CA LYS A 37 22.03 -27.16 9.55
C LYS A 37 22.14 -28.63 9.96
N ASN A 38 21.83 -28.96 11.20
CA ASN A 38 22.22 -30.29 11.79
C ASN A 38 21.12 -31.10 12.47
N LYS A 39 19.81 -30.75 12.47
CA LYS A 39 18.82 -31.60 13.18
C LYS A 39 17.48 -31.78 12.46
N ARG A 40 17.17 -33.00 12.06
CA ARG A 40 15.80 -33.54 11.94
C ARG A 40 15.25 -33.67 13.36
N GLN A 41 14.26 -32.87 13.76
CA GLN A 41 13.65 -32.94 15.08
C GLN A 41 12.13 -33.04 15.07
N HIS A 42 11.62 -33.77 16.08
CA HIS A 42 10.22 -34.01 16.40
C HIS A 42 9.41 -32.73 16.46
N MET A 43 8.28 -32.73 15.77
CA MET A 43 7.33 -31.60 15.77
C MET A 43 6.61 -31.49 17.11
N VAL A 44 6.76 -30.37 17.78
CA VAL A 44 6.06 -30.05 19.02
C VAL A 44 4.80 -29.25 18.69
N VAL A 45 3.65 -29.70 19.20
CA VAL A 45 2.34 -29.06 18.96
C VAL A 45 2.20 -27.82 19.82
N ILE A 46 1.65 -26.74 19.25
CA ILE A 46 1.44 -25.39 19.88
C ILE A 46 0.76 -25.48 21.26
N THR A 47 -0.05 -26.49 21.50
CA THR A 47 -0.79 -26.68 22.76
C THR A 47 0.10 -26.96 23.97
N SER A 48 1.35 -27.43 23.76
CA SER A 48 2.33 -27.72 24.81
C SER A 48 3.33 -26.61 25.05
N MET A 49 3.33 -25.55 24.21
CA MET A 49 4.30 -24.45 24.27
C MET A 49 3.88 -23.36 25.25
N ASN A 50 4.85 -22.67 25.83
CA ASN A 50 4.66 -21.35 26.43
C ASN A 50 4.77 -20.25 25.37
N ASP A 51 4.57 -18.98 25.77
CA ASP A 51 4.56 -17.85 24.82
C ASP A 51 5.94 -17.64 24.15
N ASP A 52 7.05 -17.86 24.87
CA ASP A 52 8.40 -17.72 24.34
C ASP A 52 8.75 -18.86 23.37
N GLU A 53 8.43 -20.10 23.74
CA GLU A 53 8.56 -21.26 22.85
C GLU A 53 7.72 -21.13 21.58
N LEU A 54 6.54 -20.46 21.67
CA LEU A 54 5.70 -20.20 20.51
C LEU A 54 6.34 -19.16 19.58
N LEU A 55 6.92 -18.12 20.14
CA LEU A 55 7.64 -17.09 19.35
C LEU A 55 8.86 -17.70 18.68
N ASP A 56 9.64 -18.52 19.39
CA ASP A 56 10.79 -19.24 18.83
C ASP A 56 10.35 -20.16 17.67
N LYS A 57 9.20 -20.82 17.80
CA LYS A 57 8.64 -21.65 16.72
C LYS A 57 8.17 -20.84 15.52
N ILE A 58 7.56 -19.69 15.75
CA ILE A 58 7.20 -18.75 14.66
C ILE A 58 8.48 -18.36 13.90
N GLU A 59 9.55 -18.04 14.60
CA GLU A 59 10.85 -17.70 14.00
C GLU A 59 11.51 -18.89 13.29
N GLU A 60 11.36 -20.11 13.80
CA GLU A 60 11.87 -21.34 13.19
C GLU A 60 11.26 -21.60 11.79
N TYR A 61 9.98 -21.28 11.60
CA TYR A 61 9.29 -21.50 10.33
C TYR A 61 9.38 -20.30 9.36
N LEU A 62 10.01 -19.20 9.80
CA LEU A 62 10.18 -17.94 9.06
C LEU A 62 11.06 -17.95 7.80
N PRO A 63 12.04 -18.88 7.57
CA PRO A 63 12.88 -18.78 6.39
C PRO A 63 12.04 -18.81 5.11
N VAL A 64 12.05 -17.68 4.43
CA VAL A 64 11.38 -17.50 3.12
C VAL A 64 11.90 -18.56 2.16
N ARG A 65 11.06 -19.50 1.80
CA ARG A 65 11.37 -20.45 0.75
C ARG A 65 11.24 -19.74 -0.59
N THR A 66 12.34 -19.39 -1.22
CA THR A 66 12.42 -18.63 -2.47
C THR A 66 11.51 -19.21 -3.56
N LYS A 67 11.43 -20.54 -3.65
CA LYS A 67 10.57 -21.24 -4.63
C LYS A 67 9.07 -21.09 -4.37
N GLU A 68 8.63 -21.05 -3.12
CA GLU A 68 7.23 -20.86 -2.74
C GLU A 68 6.82 -19.39 -2.95
N LYS A 69 7.73 -18.44 -2.70
CA LYS A 69 7.52 -17.03 -3.02
C LYS A 69 7.30 -16.80 -4.51
N GLU A 70 8.12 -17.43 -5.36
CA GLU A 70 8.00 -17.31 -6.82
C GLU A 70 6.72 -17.96 -7.37
N LYS A 71 6.32 -19.09 -6.81
CA LYS A 71 5.19 -19.89 -7.32
C LYS A 71 3.83 -19.43 -6.79
N PHE A 72 3.74 -18.98 -5.54
CA PHE A 72 2.49 -18.69 -4.85
C PHE A 72 2.40 -17.24 -4.35
N GLY A 73 3.45 -16.42 -4.53
CA GLY A 73 3.50 -15.06 -4.02
C GLY A 73 3.52 -15.00 -2.49
N GLU A 74 3.95 -16.07 -1.82
CA GLU A 74 3.95 -16.14 -0.37
C GLU A 74 4.91 -15.12 0.22
N VAL A 75 4.37 -14.23 1.05
CA VAL A 75 5.12 -13.26 1.83
C VAL A 75 4.83 -13.50 3.29
N PHE A 76 5.87 -13.82 4.03
CA PHE A 76 5.76 -14.04 5.47
C PHE A 76 5.57 -12.73 6.21
N THR A 77 4.55 -12.64 7.08
CA THR A 77 4.27 -11.44 7.86
C THR A 77 5.02 -11.47 9.18
N PRO A 78 5.93 -10.51 9.44
CA PRO A 78 6.65 -10.44 10.70
C PRO A 78 5.72 -10.29 11.91
N PRO A 79 6.02 -10.94 13.05
CA PRO A 79 5.21 -10.86 14.27
C PRO A 79 4.96 -9.43 14.77
N VAL A 80 5.91 -8.52 14.57
CA VAL A 80 5.76 -7.12 14.98
C VAL A 80 4.59 -6.45 14.26
N LEU A 81 4.38 -6.70 12.98
CA LEU A 81 3.27 -6.12 12.21
C LEU A 81 1.93 -6.78 12.55
N ILE A 82 1.94 -8.08 12.82
CA ILE A 82 0.74 -8.78 13.30
C ILE A 82 0.31 -8.20 14.65
N ASN A 83 1.24 -8.02 15.59
CA ASN A 83 0.97 -7.43 16.88
C ASN A 83 0.46 -5.99 16.77
N GLU A 84 1.06 -5.17 15.90
CA GLU A 84 0.62 -3.81 15.63
C GLU A 84 -0.87 -3.75 15.26
N LEU A 85 -1.29 -4.62 14.32
CA LEU A 85 -2.69 -4.71 13.89
C LEU A 85 -3.60 -5.23 15.01
N LEU A 86 -3.19 -6.27 15.72
CA LEU A 86 -3.98 -6.88 16.79
C LEU A 86 -4.17 -5.95 17.99
N ASP A 87 -3.23 -5.03 18.24
CA ASP A 87 -3.33 -4.02 19.31
C ASP A 87 -4.40 -2.96 19.04
N GLN A 88 -4.86 -2.85 17.79
CA GLN A 88 -5.95 -1.94 17.41
C GLN A 88 -7.35 -2.54 17.67
N LEU A 89 -7.43 -3.85 17.92
CA LEU A 89 -8.69 -4.50 18.19
C LEU A 89 -9.14 -4.22 19.64
N PRO A 90 -10.45 -4.05 19.89
CA PRO A 90 -10.97 -3.79 21.23
C PRO A 90 -10.75 -4.99 22.15
N SER A 91 -10.51 -4.70 23.44
CA SER A 91 -10.13 -5.73 24.42
C SER A 91 -11.13 -6.88 24.59
N HIS A 92 -12.41 -6.63 24.34
CA HIS A 92 -13.46 -7.65 24.48
C HIS A 92 -13.30 -8.82 23.51
N VAL A 93 -12.65 -8.64 22.36
CA VAL A 93 -12.48 -9.72 21.37
C VAL A 93 -11.60 -10.84 21.93
N TRP A 94 -10.69 -10.53 22.85
CA TRP A 94 -9.78 -11.50 23.46
C TRP A 94 -10.42 -12.35 24.56
N SER A 95 -11.51 -11.87 25.13
CA SER A 95 -12.19 -12.51 26.26
C SER A 95 -13.57 -13.10 25.93
N ASN A 96 -14.01 -13.02 24.67
CA ASN A 96 -15.28 -13.60 24.22
C ASN A 96 -15.07 -14.96 23.54
N PRO A 97 -15.49 -16.08 24.16
CA PRO A 97 -15.26 -17.42 23.61
C PRO A 97 -16.14 -17.77 22.40
N ASN A 98 -17.12 -16.93 22.06
CA ASN A 98 -18.10 -17.20 21.00
C ASN A 98 -17.69 -16.58 19.65
N LEU A 99 -16.60 -15.80 19.60
CA LEU A 99 -16.15 -15.14 18.38
C LEU A 99 -15.45 -16.13 17.45
N LYS A 100 -15.76 -16.01 16.16
CA LYS A 100 -15.16 -16.80 15.09
C LYS A 100 -14.20 -15.94 14.29
N TRP A 101 -12.99 -16.43 14.12
CA TRP A 101 -11.90 -15.80 13.40
C TRP A 101 -11.62 -16.56 12.11
N LEU A 102 -11.38 -15.87 11.02
CA LEU A 102 -10.98 -16.45 9.74
C LEU A 102 -9.68 -15.83 9.24
N ASP A 103 -8.75 -16.65 8.81
CA ASP A 103 -7.65 -16.25 7.95
C ASP A 103 -7.90 -16.82 6.54
N PRO A 104 -8.19 -15.96 5.54
CA PRO A 104 -8.62 -16.39 4.22
C PRO A 104 -7.47 -16.88 3.32
N ALA A 105 -6.21 -16.69 3.73
CA ALA A 105 -5.00 -17.10 3.01
C ALA A 105 -3.87 -17.38 4.01
N SER A 106 -4.10 -18.36 4.88
CA SER A 106 -3.38 -18.50 6.14
C SER A 106 -1.89 -18.85 6.00
N GLY A 107 -1.45 -19.32 4.84
CA GLY A 107 -0.10 -19.86 4.72
C GLY A 107 0.12 -20.98 5.74
N ILE A 108 1.16 -20.84 6.55
CA ILE A 108 1.43 -21.79 7.65
C ILE A 108 0.73 -21.40 8.97
N GLY A 109 -0.06 -20.32 9.00
CA GLY A 109 -0.86 -19.90 10.15
C GLY A 109 -0.23 -18.86 11.07
N ASN A 110 0.66 -18.00 10.57
CA ASN A 110 1.40 -17.01 11.37
C ASN A 110 0.51 -16.08 12.19
N PHE A 111 -0.54 -15.53 11.57
CA PHE A 111 -1.49 -14.71 12.31
C PHE A 111 -2.13 -15.46 13.45
N PHE A 112 -2.52 -16.70 13.20
CA PHE A 112 -3.24 -17.49 14.19
C PHE A 112 -2.36 -18.06 15.31
N MET A 113 -1.06 -18.19 15.11
CA MET A 113 -0.15 -18.48 16.22
C MET A 113 -0.22 -17.37 17.28
N ILE A 114 -0.16 -16.11 16.86
CA ILE A 114 -0.23 -14.94 17.76
C ILE A 114 -1.65 -14.77 18.32
N VAL A 115 -2.68 -14.89 17.49
CA VAL A 115 -4.08 -14.84 17.95
C VAL A 115 -4.37 -15.90 18.99
N TYR A 116 -3.90 -17.14 18.76
CA TYR A 116 -4.04 -18.25 19.72
C TYR A 116 -3.41 -17.91 21.08
N SER A 117 -2.18 -17.40 21.12
CA SER A 117 -1.52 -16.99 22.36
C SER A 117 -2.33 -15.92 23.09
N ARG A 118 -2.82 -14.87 22.38
CA ARG A 118 -3.66 -13.83 22.98
C ARG A 118 -5.00 -14.35 23.51
N LEU A 119 -5.65 -15.27 22.78
CA LEU A 119 -6.89 -15.91 23.24
C LEU A 119 -6.67 -16.83 24.44
N MET A 120 -5.56 -17.55 24.47
CA MET A 120 -5.17 -18.38 25.61
C MET A 120 -5.05 -17.56 26.91
N ARG A 121 -4.56 -16.34 26.82
CA ARG A 121 -4.51 -15.39 27.97
C ARG A 121 -5.88 -14.77 28.27
N GLY A 122 -6.55 -14.28 27.23
CA GLY A 122 -7.80 -13.53 27.39
C GLY A 122 -8.97 -14.37 27.90
N LEU A 123 -9.01 -15.66 27.56
CA LEU A 123 -10.09 -16.58 27.95
C LEU A 123 -9.83 -17.32 29.28
N ASN A 124 -8.72 -17.08 29.97
CA ASN A 124 -8.33 -17.84 31.16
C ASN A 124 -9.38 -17.78 32.29
N LYS A 125 -10.08 -16.65 32.43
CA LYS A 125 -11.15 -16.48 33.44
C LYS A 125 -12.42 -17.25 33.06
N LYS A 126 -12.78 -17.32 31.77
CA LYS A 126 -14.00 -17.97 31.28
C LYS A 126 -13.83 -19.47 31.08
N ILE A 127 -12.65 -19.90 30.68
CA ILE A 127 -12.28 -21.31 30.50
C ILE A 127 -10.96 -21.55 31.24
N PRO A 128 -10.99 -21.75 32.59
CA PRO A 128 -9.77 -21.85 33.41
C PRO A 128 -8.87 -23.01 33.02
N ASN A 129 -9.45 -24.14 32.65
CA ASN A 129 -8.68 -25.33 32.27
C ASN A 129 -7.93 -25.12 30.96
N LYS A 130 -6.60 -25.13 31.00
CA LYS A 130 -5.72 -24.82 29.84
C LYS A 130 -6.01 -25.74 28.64
N ILE A 131 -6.21 -27.05 28.87
CA ILE A 131 -6.46 -28.04 27.79
C ILE A 131 -7.82 -27.74 27.12
N LYS A 132 -8.89 -27.61 27.93
CA LYS A 132 -10.23 -27.30 27.42
C LYS A 132 -10.25 -25.94 26.67
N ARG A 133 -9.53 -24.95 27.18
CA ARG A 133 -9.40 -23.64 26.57
C ARG A 133 -8.71 -23.72 25.19
N SER A 134 -7.58 -24.43 25.11
CA SER A 134 -6.87 -24.67 23.84
C SER A 134 -7.77 -25.39 22.83
N GLN A 135 -8.41 -26.49 23.23
CA GLN A 135 -9.34 -27.23 22.38
C GLN A 135 -10.50 -26.35 21.89
N HIS A 136 -11.07 -25.52 22.76
CA HIS A 136 -12.15 -24.61 22.40
C HIS A 136 -11.69 -23.58 21.36
N ILE A 137 -10.54 -22.94 21.56
CA ILE A 137 -9.98 -21.97 20.62
C ILE A 137 -9.78 -22.61 19.25
N LEU A 138 -9.09 -23.74 19.19
CA LEU A 138 -8.73 -24.39 17.93
C LEU A 138 -9.93 -24.96 17.18
N LYS A 139 -10.91 -25.54 17.88
CA LYS A 139 -12.09 -26.19 17.25
C LYS A 139 -13.23 -25.23 16.93
N ASN A 140 -13.43 -24.21 17.76
CA ASN A 140 -14.66 -23.40 17.69
C ASN A 140 -14.42 -21.94 17.27
N MET A 141 -13.17 -21.45 17.42
CA MET A 141 -12.90 -20.04 17.19
C MET A 141 -12.05 -19.78 15.93
N LEU A 142 -11.03 -20.61 15.64
CA LEU A 142 -10.06 -20.36 14.56
C LEU A 142 -10.39 -21.15 13.29
N TYR A 143 -10.50 -20.48 12.16
CA TYR A 143 -10.77 -21.05 10.84
C TYR A 143 -9.74 -20.55 9.84
N MET A 144 -9.14 -21.42 9.05
CA MET A 144 -8.15 -21.10 8.02
C MET A 144 -8.55 -21.66 6.67
N THR A 145 -8.34 -20.91 5.60
CA THR A 145 -8.33 -21.43 4.23
C THR A 145 -6.93 -21.34 3.65
N GLU A 146 -6.51 -22.40 2.97
CA GLU A 146 -5.21 -22.49 2.30
C GLU A 146 -5.30 -23.45 1.11
N ILE A 147 -4.69 -23.05 -0.03
CA ILE A 147 -4.67 -23.87 -1.26
C ILE A 147 -3.40 -24.71 -1.38
N ASN A 148 -2.31 -24.28 -0.72
CA ASN A 148 -1.04 -24.98 -0.76
C ASN A 148 -1.01 -26.14 0.24
N THR A 149 -1.07 -27.36 -0.27
CA THR A 149 -1.09 -28.57 0.56
C THR A 149 0.13 -28.74 1.45
N LYS A 150 1.30 -28.14 1.10
CA LYS A 150 2.48 -28.16 1.97
C LYS A 150 2.26 -27.28 3.20
N ASN A 151 1.69 -26.09 3.02
CA ASN A 151 1.36 -25.17 4.11
C ASN A 151 0.32 -25.80 5.04
N ILE A 152 -0.70 -26.44 4.47
CA ILE A 152 -1.72 -27.15 5.25
C ILE A 152 -1.09 -28.21 6.15
N LYS A 153 -0.14 -29.01 5.64
CA LYS A 153 0.57 -30.02 6.43
C LYS A 153 1.37 -29.38 7.57
N ILE A 154 2.07 -28.27 7.29
CA ILE A 154 2.83 -27.53 8.30
C ILE A 154 1.88 -26.97 9.36
N SER A 155 0.80 -26.30 8.96
CA SER A 155 -0.19 -25.75 9.88
C SER A 155 -0.80 -26.83 10.79
N ARG A 156 -1.17 -27.97 10.21
CA ARG A 156 -1.69 -29.11 11.01
C ARG A 156 -0.68 -29.64 12.01
N SER A 157 0.59 -29.65 11.65
CA SER A 157 1.66 -30.06 12.57
C SER A 157 1.84 -29.06 13.71
N ILE A 158 1.71 -27.76 13.44
CA ILE A 158 1.82 -26.69 14.44
C ILE A 158 0.62 -26.74 15.41
N PHE A 159 -0.60 -26.78 14.87
CA PHE A 159 -1.82 -26.65 15.65
C PHE A 159 -2.41 -27.99 16.14
N GLY A 160 -1.91 -29.12 15.66
CA GLY A 160 -2.42 -30.46 15.93
C GLY A 160 -3.46 -30.91 14.91
N GLU A 161 -3.23 -32.08 14.31
CA GLU A 161 -3.98 -32.57 13.13
C GLU A 161 -5.50 -32.64 13.28
N SER A 162 -5.99 -32.92 14.48
CA SER A 162 -7.42 -33.16 14.74
C SER A 162 -8.15 -31.96 15.34
N ASN A 163 -7.47 -30.86 15.59
CA ASN A 163 -7.98 -29.80 16.48
C ASN A 163 -8.29 -28.46 15.80
N ILE A 164 -7.88 -28.24 14.55
CA ILE A 164 -8.04 -26.91 13.92
C ILE A 164 -8.87 -27.00 12.63
N ASN A 165 -9.67 -25.96 12.38
CA ASN A 165 -10.47 -25.86 11.16
C ASN A 165 -9.62 -25.32 10.00
N ILE A 166 -8.77 -26.17 9.41
CA ILE A 166 -8.04 -25.87 8.19
C ILE A 166 -8.79 -26.48 6.99
N ILE A 167 -9.26 -25.59 6.12
CA ILE A 167 -10.02 -25.91 4.93
C ILE A 167 -9.07 -25.84 3.74
N SER A 168 -8.85 -26.99 3.08
CA SER A 168 -8.06 -27.09 1.85
C SER A 168 -8.92 -26.63 0.67
N ALA A 169 -9.02 -25.32 0.44
CA ALA A 169 -9.85 -24.74 -0.59
C ALA A 169 -9.38 -23.35 -1.01
N ASP A 170 -9.78 -22.92 -2.20
CA ASP A 170 -9.71 -21.53 -2.59
C ASP A 170 -10.79 -20.74 -1.86
N PHE A 171 -10.38 -19.81 -1.00
CA PHE A 171 -11.28 -18.91 -0.27
C PHE A 171 -12.30 -18.21 -1.19
N LEU A 172 -11.88 -17.81 -2.39
CA LEU A 172 -12.73 -17.04 -3.29
C LEU A 172 -13.95 -17.83 -3.82
N THR A 173 -13.85 -19.15 -3.82
CA THR A 173 -14.92 -20.05 -4.31
C THR A 173 -15.58 -20.86 -3.20
N HIS A 174 -14.93 -20.93 -2.03
CA HIS A 174 -15.46 -21.70 -0.91
C HIS A 174 -16.60 -20.94 -0.20
N GLU A 175 -17.70 -21.66 0.09
CA GLU A 175 -18.81 -21.11 0.86
C GLU A 175 -18.78 -21.60 2.31
N PHE A 176 -18.95 -20.67 3.25
CA PHE A 176 -18.99 -20.96 4.68
C PHE A 176 -20.43 -21.05 5.17
N PRO A 177 -20.73 -21.96 6.12
CA PRO A 177 -22.10 -22.08 6.68
C PRO A 177 -22.47 -20.93 7.64
N HIS A 178 -21.54 -20.03 7.93
CA HIS A 178 -21.73 -18.90 8.85
C HIS A 178 -20.78 -17.76 8.50
N LYS A 179 -21.10 -16.58 9.01
CA LYS A 179 -20.23 -15.41 8.95
C LYS A 179 -19.26 -15.37 10.15
N PHE A 180 -18.19 -14.60 9.99
CA PHE A 180 -17.10 -14.46 10.96
C PHE A 180 -17.20 -13.13 11.71
N ASP A 181 -16.70 -13.12 12.95
CA ASP A 181 -16.61 -11.90 13.76
C ASP A 181 -15.34 -11.12 13.43
N ILE A 182 -14.22 -11.81 13.12
CA ILE A 182 -12.96 -11.19 12.73
C ILE A 182 -12.39 -11.96 11.53
N ILE A 183 -11.99 -11.22 10.47
CA ILE A 183 -11.25 -11.76 9.33
C ILE A 183 -9.91 -11.06 9.27
N ILE A 184 -8.81 -11.83 9.29
CA ILE A 184 -7.47 -11.30 9.41
C ILE A 184 -6.50 -12.03 8.47
N GLY A 185 -5.56 -11.29 7.85
CA GLY A 185 -4.54 -11.93 7.02
C GLY A 185 -3.70 -10.95 6.20
N ASN A 186 -2.62 -11.48 5.63
CA ASN A 186 -1.86 -10.85 4.57
C ASN A 186 -2.30 -11.47 3.24
N LEU A 187 -3.01 -10.71 2.43
CA LEU A 187 -3.67 -11.22 1.22
C LEU A 187 -2.67 -11.52 0.09
N PRO A 188 -2.94 -12.51 -0.78
CA PRO A 188 -2.16 -12.70 -2.00
C PRO A 188 -2.35 -11.49 -2.92
N PHE A 189 -1.23 -10.84 -3.33
CA PHE A 189 -1.30 -9.58 -4.08
C PHE A 189 -1.74 -9.76 -5.52
N ASN A 190 -1.21 -10.79 -6.20
CA ASN A 190 -1.44 -11.05 -7.61
C ASN A 190 -1.79 -12.52 -7.83
N GLU A 191 -2.49 -12.81 -8.94
CA GLU A 191 -2.62 -14.18 -9.42
C GLU A 191 -1.25 -14.76 -9.75
N ALA A 192 -1.06 -16.07 -9.49
CA ALA A 192 0.15 -16.76 -9.90
C ALA A 192 0.31 -16.65 -11.44
N ALA A 193 1.46 -16.16 -11.90
CA ALA A 193 1.73 -16.04 -13.32
C ALA A 193 1.74 -17.43 -13.98
N SER A 194 0.70 -17.74 -14.75
CA SER A 194 0.63 -18.99 -15.53
C SER A 194 1.43 -18.92 -16.83
N ASP A 195 1.80 -17.71 -17.28
CA ASP A 195 2.61 -17.43 -18.47
C ASP A 195 3.31 -16.07 -18.35
N ALA A 196 4.55 -15.98 -18.80
CA ALA A 196 5.35 -14.75 -18.80
C ALA A 196 4.71 -13.58 -19.57
N ASN A 197 3.71 -13.85 -20.40
CA ASN A 197 3.01 -12.86 -21.24
C ASN A 197 1.63 -12.42 -20.68
N LYS A 198 1.15 -13.00 -19.56
CA LYS A 198 -0.11 -12.57 -18.95
C LYS A 198 0.14 -11.39 -18.02
N LYS A 199 -0.72 -10.36 -18.13
CA LYS A 199 -0.72 -9.23 -17.18
C LYS A 199 -0.98 -9.76 -15.77
N ASN A 200 -0.14 -9.35 -14.81
CA ASN A 200 -0.39 -9.61 -13.39
C ASN A 200 -1.73 -9.02 -12.99
N ILE A 201 -2.72 -9.87 -12.75
CA ILE A 201 -4.04 -9.45 -12.28
C ILE A 201 -3.96 -9.36 -10.77
N ALA A 202 -4.34 -8.22 -10.22
CA ALA A 202 -4.41 -8.03 -8.78
C ALA A 202 -5.49 -8.96 -8.18
N LEU A 203 -5.09 -9.81 -7.23
CA LEU A 203 -5.97 -10.79 -6.60
C LEU A 203 -6.58 -10.27 -5.29
N TRP A 204 -5.82 -9.49 -4.51
CA TRP A 204 -6.24 -8.97 -3.22
C TRP A 204 -7.62 -8.26 -3.22
N PRO A 205 -8.08 -7.54 -4.28
CA PRO A 205 -9.39 -6.91 -4.26
C PRO A 205 -10.54 -7.91 -4.11
N ARG A 206 -10.43 -9.07 -4.75
CA ARG A 206 -11.44 -10.13 -4.66
C ARG A 206 -11.52 -10.70 -3.24
N PHE A 207 -10.38 -10.81 -2.56
CA PHE A 207 -10.33 -11.20 -1.14
C PHE A 207 -11.02 -10.17 -0.24
N VAL A 208 -10.79 -8.86 -0.47
CA VAL A 208 -11.47 -7.80 0.30
C VAL A 208 -13.00 -7.91 0.16
N PHE A 209 -13.52 -8.03 -1.07
CA PHE A 209 -14.96 -8.15 -1.31
C PHE A 209 -15.55 -9.40 -0.64
N LYS A 210 -14.99 -10.58 -0.91
CA LYS A 210 -15.48 -11.84 -0.34
C LYS A 210 -15.40 -11.83 1.20
N SER A 211 -14.37 -11.20 1.76
CA SER A 211 -14.23 -11.07 3.22
C SER A 211 -15.31 -10.17 3.82
N LEU A 212 -15.63 -9.03 3.19
CA LEU A 212 -16.72 -8.17 3.65
C LEU A 212 -18.07 -8.90 3.60
N ASP A 213 -18.31 -9.72 2.56
CA ASP A 213 -19.53 -10.54 2.45
C ASP A 213 -19.59 -11.63 3.54
N SER A 214 -18.44 -12.17 3.92
CA SER A 214 -18.29 -13.21 4.95
C SER A 214 -18.22 -12.66 6.38
N LEU A 215 -18.13 -11.33 6.55
CA LEU A 215 -17.99 -10.67 7.83
C LEU A 215 -19.38 -10.33 8.40
N LYS A 216 -19.54 -10.52 9.72
CA LYS A 216 -20.75 -10.07 10.43
C LYS A 216 -20.82 -8.55 10.48
N GLU A 217 -21.99 -8.02 10.72
CA GLU A 217 -22.18 -6.64 11.17
C GLU A 217 -21.38 -6.40 12.46
N ASP A 218 -20.75 -5.22 12.59
CA ASP A 218 -19.82 -4.85 13.65
C ASP A 218 -18.55 -5.73 13.79
N GLY A 219 -18.36 -6.71 12.91
CA GLY A 219 -17.14 -7.51 12.84
C GLY A 219 -15.94 -6.72 12.34
N PHE A 220 -14.73 -7.28 12.51
CA PHE A 220 -13.48 -6.59 12.17
C PHE A 220 -12.76 -7.24 11.00
N LEU A 221 -12.34 -6.41 10.04
CA LEU A 221 -11.45 -6.77 8.92
C LEU A 221 -10.05 -6.23 9.22
N VAL A 222 -9.05 -7.10 9.21
CA VAL A 222 -7.66 -6.78 9.60
C VAL A 222 -6.73 -7.26 8.51
N PHE A 223 -6.32 -6.38 7.60
CA PHE A 223 -5.62 -6.80 6.40
C PHE A 223 -4.33 -6.05 6.10
N ILE A 224 -3.49 -6.75 5.34
CA ILE A 224 -2.27 -6.22 4.71
C ILE A 224 -2.40 -6.45 3.20
N HIS A 225 -2.26 -5.41 2.39
CA HIS A 225 -2.23 -5.50 0.92
C HIS A 225 -1.70 -4.21 0.26
N PRO A 226 -1.49 -4.18 -1.09
CA PRO A 226 -1.00 -3.00 -1.80
C PRO A 226 -1.90 -1.76 -1.68
N PRO A 227 -1.33 -0.52 -1.78
CA PRO A 227 -2.00 0.74 -1.47
C PRO A 227 -2.89 1.31 -2.57
N ASN A 228 -3.01 0.67 -3.74
CA ASN A 228 -3.68 1.24 -4.92
C ASN A 228 -5.17 1.60 -4.68
N TRP A 229 -5.79 1.02 -3.64
CA TRP A 229 -7.17 1.33 -3.25
C TRP A 229 -7.35 2.79 -2.75
N ARG A 230 -6.25 3.43 -2.30
CA ARG A 230 -6.24 4.82 -1.83
C ARG A 230 -6.01 5.83 -2.94
N SER A 231 -5.77 5.40 -4.18
CA SER A 231 -5.52 6.29 -5.31
C SER A 231 -6.81 6.90 -5.87
N PRO A 232 -6.74 8.05 -6.58
CA PRO A 232 -7.89 8.64 -7.26
C PRO A 232 -8.48 7.74 -8.36
N ASP A 233 -7.74 6.74 -8.84
CA ASP A 233 -8.24 5.75 -9.81
C ASP A 233 -9.07 4.65 -9.13
N ASN A 234 -10.27 5.03 -8.70
CA ASN A 234 -11.17 4.18 -7.91
C ASN A 234 -11.98 3.20 -8.79
N LYS A 235 -11.35 2.55 -9.78
CA LYS A 235 -12.04 1.60 -10.67
C LYS A 235 -12.73 0.46 -9.92
N LEU A 236 -12.12 0.00 -8.84
CA LEU A 236 -12.62 -1.11 -8.03
C LEU A 236 -13.53 -0.65 -6.89
N LYS A 237 -13.72 0.66 -6.70
CA LYS A 237 -14.55 1.28 -5.64
C LYS A 237 -14.23 0.80 -4.21
N ILE A 238 -13.03 0.25 -4.00
CA ILE A 238 -12.63 -0.23 -2.67
C ILE A 238 -12.50 0.93 -1.69
N TRP A 239 -11.98 2.08 -2.15
CA TRP A 239 -11.92 3.29 -1.34
C TRP A 239 -13.30 3.65 -0.79
N ASP A 240 -14.31 3.76 -1.66
CA ASP A 240 -15.67 4.12 -1.26
C ASP A 240 -16.25 3.08 -0.29
N ILE A 241 -16.08 1.79 -0.60
CA ILE A 241 -16.61 0.71 0.22
C ILE A 241 -16.00 0.72 1.62
N LEU A 242 -14.68 0.83 1.75
CA LEU A 242 -14.00 0.82 3.04
C LEU A 242 -14.22 2.11 3.84
N THR A 243 -14.24 3.28 3.17
CA THR A 243 -14.49 4.57 3.86
C THR A 243 -15.95 4.76 4.27
N HIS A 244 -16.89 4.02 3.68
CA HIS A 244 -18.27 3.92 4.19
C HIS A 244 -18.40 3.04 5.44
N LYS A 245 -17.34 2.29 5.78
CA LYS A 245 -17.20 1.56 7.04
C LYS A 245 -16.32 2.36 8.00
N HIS A 246 -16.24 1.94 9.25
CA HIS A 246 -15.38 2.58 10.23
C HIS A 246 -13.95 2.05 10.14
N ILE A 247 -13.07 2.73 9.39
CA ILE A 247 -11.64 2.45 9.42
C ILE A 247 -11.08 3.00 10.73
N ILE A 248 -10.69 2.11 11.64
CA ILE A 248 -10.16 2.46 12.97
C ILE A 248 -8.71 2.92 12.84
N TYR A 249 -7.93 2.17 12.05
CA TYR A 249 -6.49 2.30 11.93
C TYR A 249 -6.03 2.06 10.50
N LEU A 250 -5.06 2.83 10.04
CA LEU A 250 -4.36 2.65 8.77
C LEU A 250 -2.89 3.04 8.95
N HIS A 251 -1.97 2.14 8.63
CA HIS A 251 -0.54 2.41 8.56
C HIS A 251 -0.03 2.19 7.14
N ILE A 252 0.66 3.18 6.61
CA ILE A 252 1.18 3.21 5.25
C ILE A 252 2.68 2.89 5.26
N TYR A 253 3.06 1.72 4.76
CA TYR A 253 4.45 1.31 4.67
C TYR A 253 5.04 1.60 3.29
N GLY A 254 6.12 2.37 3.25
CA GLY A 254 6.88 2.65 2.04
C GLY A 254 7.70 1.45 1.54
N ALA A 255 8.12 1.49 0.28
CA ALA A 255 8.87 0.40 -0.34
C ALA A 255 10.21 0.07 0.35
N ALA A 256 10.87 1.06 0.96
CA ALA A 256 12.11 0.83 1.72
C ALA A 256 11.85 0.00 2.99
N ALA A 257 10.85 0.39 3.77
CA ALA A 257 10.46 -0.34 4.98
C ALA A 257 9.94 -1.75 4.67
N THR A 258 9.14 -1.91 3.62
CA THR A 258 8.66 -3.24 3.22
C THR A 258 9.76 -4.13 2.67
N LYS A 259 10.79 -3.57 2.02
CA LYS A 259 11.97 -4.33 1.61
C LYS A 259 12.72 -4.88 2.81
N GLU A 260 12.82 -4.11 3.89
CA GLU A 260 13.44 -4.56 5.14
C GLU A 260 12.59 -5.60 5.87
N LEU A 261 11.28 -5.38 5.99
CA LEU A 261 10.38 -6.20 6.78
C LEU A 261 9.91 -7.48 6.06
N PHE A 262 9.63 -7.39 4.76
CA PHE A 262 9.02 -8.46 3.96
C PHE A 262 9.93 -8.99 2.86
N HIS A 263 11.13 -8.40 2.67
CA HIS A 263 12.02 -8.66 1.53
C HIS A 263 11.34 -8.48 0.16
N VAL A 264 10.34 -7.59 0.09
CA VAL A 264 9.64 -7.23 -1.15
C VAL A 264 9.70 -5.72 -1.36
N ASN A 265 9.96 -5.30 -2.60
CA ASN A 265 10.08 -3.89 -2.96
C ASN A 265 8.73 -3.36 -3.45
N THR A 266 7.71 -3.38 -2.59
CA THR A 266 6.37 -2.85 -2.87
C THR A 266 5.81 -2.16 -1.64
N LYS A 267 5.05 -1.09 -1.82
CA LYS A 267 4.33 -0.45 -0.71
C LYS A 267 3.18 -1.33 -0.26
N VAL A 268 2.88 -1.30 1.03
CA VAL A 268 1.71 -1.98 1.59
C VAL A 268 0.99 -1.09 2.61
N ASP A 269 -0.30 -1.32 2.72
CA ASP A 269 -1.14 -0.76 3.77
C ASP A 269 -1.54 -1.84 4.76
N LEU A 270 -1.48 -1.50 6.04
CA LEU A 270 -1.99 -2.28 7.15
C LEU A 270 -3.19 -1.55 7.73
N TYR A 271 -4.33 -2.20 7.84
CA TYR A 271 -5.52 -1.53 8.38
C TYR A 271 -6.43 -2.42 9.23
N VAL A 272 -7.21 -1.78 10.06
CA VAL A 272 -8.31 -2.37 10.82
C VAL A 272 -9.59 -1.60 10.50
N VAL A 273 -10.59 -2.33 10.00
CA VAL A 273 -11.92 -1.80 9.65
C VAL A 273 -12.97 -2.53 10.45
N GLN A 274 -13.86 -1.80 11.11
CA GLN A 274 -15.08 -2.34 11.66
C GLN A 274 -16.20 -2.29 10.60
N ASN A 275 -16.88 -3.42 10.38
CA ASN A 275 -17.98 -3.53 9.42
C ASN A 275 -19.28 -2.87 9.97
N SER A 276 -19.17 -1.63 10.35
CA SER A 276 -20.29 -0.79 10.76
C SER A 276 -20.35 0.44 9.87
N PRO A 277 -21.53 1.01 9.62
CA PRO A 277 -21.63 2.27 8.88
C PRO A 277 -20.74 3.32 9.56
N SER A 278 -19.87 3.98 8.79
CA SER A 278 -19.15 5.13 9.29
C SER A 278 -20.21 6.18 9.66
N ASN A 279 -20.45 6.42 10.95
CA ASN A 279 -21.30 7.51 11.37
C ASN A 279 -20.68 8.80 10.81
N LYS A 280 -21.29 9.33 9.75
CA LYS A 280 -20.78 10.40 8.87
C LYS A 280 -20.18 11.60 9.60
N ASN A 281 -20.49 11.77 10.89
CA ASN A 281 -20.10 12.94 11.66
C ASN A 281 -19.03 12.71 12.74
N LYS A 282 -18.59 11.48 13.02
CA LYS A 282 -17.72 11.25 14.19
C LYS A 282 -16.58 10.23 14.01
N SER A 283 -16.56 9.44 12.95
CA SER A 283 -15.52 8.40 12.81
C SER A 283 -14.20 8.99 12.34
N MET A 284 -13.24 9.09 13.25
CA MET A 284 -11.86 9.47 12.95
C MET A 284 -11.04 8.21 12.76
N THR A 285 -10.23 8.18 11.72
CA THR A 285 -9.23 7.15 11.48
C THR A 285 -7.88 7.61 12.00
N ILE A 286 -7.20 6.76 12.76
CA ILE A 286 -5.78 6.94 13.06
C ILE A 286 -5.00 6.50 11.82
N VAL A 287 -4.34 7.45 11.16
CA VAL A 287 -3.46 7.19 10.02
C VAL A 287 -2.02 7.43 10.45
N ILE A 288 -1.16 6.43 10.26
CA ILE A 288 0.30 6.60 10.31
C ILE A 288 0.78 6.62 8.86
N ASP A 289 1.36 7.74 8.45
CA ASP A 289 1.79 7.94 7.08
C ASP A 289 3.14 7.26 6.78
N GLU A 290 3.57 7.27 5.52
CA GLU A 290 4.82 6.64 5.06
C GLU A 290 6.08 7.16 5.78
N LEU A 291 6.02 8.36 6.39
CA LEU A 291 7.10 8.96 7.16
C LEU A 291 6.98 8.71 8.68
N GLY A 292 5.95 7.98 9.12
CA GLY A 292 5.67 7.68 10.52
C GLY A 292 4.93 8.80 11.26
N GLU A 293 4.44 9.83 10.57
CA GLU A 293 3.62 10.87 11.18
C GLU A 293 2.21 10.37 11.46
N LYS A 294 1.71 10.64 12.68
CA LYS A 294 0.37 10.25 13.09
C LYS A 294 -0.64 11.36 12.80
N HIS A 295 -1.72 10.99 12.14
CA HIS A 295 -2.84 11.87 11.80
C HIS A 295 -4.16 11.28 12.30
N ASN A 296 -5.09 12.16 12.69
CA ASN A 296 -6.49 11.80 12.94
C ASN A 296 -7.32 12.42 11.79
N ILE A 297 -7.91 11.59 10.93
CA ILE A 297 -8.52 12.02 9.68
C ILE A 297 -9.90 11.38 9.52
N LYS A 298 -10.84 12.15 8.99
CA LYS A 298 -12.11 11.63 8.47
C LYS A 298 -11.92 11.21 7.03
N LEU A 299 -11.61 9.95 6.79
CA LEU A 299 -11.32 9.44 5.44
C LEU A 299 -12.51 9.56 4.49
N GLN A 300 -13.73 9.49 5.00
CA GLN A 300 -14.97 9.63 4.23
C GLN A 300 -15.17 11.05 3.64
N GLU A 301 -14.39 12.04 4.08
CA GLU A 301 -14.41 13.40 3.53
C GLU A 301 -13.38 13.59 2.39
N LEU A 302 -12.61 12.54 2.07
CA LEU A 302 -11.55 12.58 1.06
C LEU A 302 -11.90 11.66 -0.13
N ASP A 303 -11.51 12.08 -1.34
CA ASP A 303 -11.62 11.26 -2.55
C ASP A 303 -10.48 10.26 -2.68
N PHE A 304 -9.37 10.50 -2.01
CA PHE A 304 -8.16 9.66 -1.98
C PHE A 304 -7.27 10.01 -0.78
N LEU A 305 -6.29 9.15 -0.47
CA LEU A 305 -5.32 9.43 0.58
C LEU A 305 -3.88 9.30 0.04
N PRO A 306 -3.04 10.35 0.10
CA PRO A 306 -1.63 10.26 -0.24
C PRO A 306 -0.83 9.44 0.79
N ASN A 307 0.42 9.12 0.44
CA ASN A 307 1.29 8.33 1.33
C ASN A 307 1.86 9.16 2.49
N TYR A 308 2.05 10.47 2.28
CA TYR A 308 2.50 11.48 3.25
C TYR A 308 2.13 12.88 2.74
N LYS A 309 2.51 13.95 3.44
CA LYS A 309 2.14 15.35 3.07
C LYS A 309 0.63 15.58 2.97
N ILE A 310 -0.14 14.88 3.78
CA ILE A 310 -1.60 14.85 3.71
C ILE A 310 -2.19 16.26 3.77
N LYS A 311 -1.74 17.07 4.76
CA LYS A 311 -2.23 18.44 4.96
C LYS A 311 -1.88 19.38 3.81
N GLU A 312 -0.68 19.27 3.25
CA GLU A 312 -0.21 20.09 2.14
C GLU A 312 -0.99 19.76 0.87
N ILE A 313 -1.20 18.47 0.59
CA ILE A 313 -1.94 18.02 -0.59
C ILE A 313 -3.40 18.41 -0.49
N THR A 314 -4.04 18.24 0.67
CA THR A 314 -5.43 18.66 0.87
C THR A 314 -5.66 20.15 0.55
N LYS A 315 -4.67 21.02 0.81
CA LYS A 315 -4.75 22.44 0.46
C LYS A 315 -4.73 22.73 -1.04
N LEU A 316 -4.24 21.78 -1.85
CA LEU A 316 -4.19 21.90 -3.32
C LEU A 316 -5.46 21.39 -3.98
N LEU A 317 -6.27 20.60 -3.27
CA LEU A 317 -7.49 20.01 -3.82
C LEU A 317 -8.57 21.08 -4.03
N TYR A 318 -9.39 20.88 -5.05
CA TYR A 318 -10.55 21.73 -5.25
C TYR A 318 -11.59 21.49 -4.14
N ASN A 319 -12.41 22.49 -3.92
CA ASN A 319 -13.50 22.48 -2.95
C ASN A 319 -14.70 23.25 -3.56
N PRO A 320 -15.88 23.28 -2.92
CA PRO A 320 -17.05 24.00 -3.45
C PRO A 320 -16.81 25.48 -3.81
N HIS A 321 -15.77 26.11 -3.25
CA HIS A 321 -15.42 27.50 -3.49
C HIS A 321 -14.31 27.69 -4.53
N SER A 322 -13.83 26.62 -5.17
CA SER A 322 -12.75 26.66 -6.17
C SER A 322 -13.15 25.89 -7.43
N LYS A 323 -12.52 26.21 -8.56
CA LYS A 323 -12.72 25.49 -9.82
C LYS A 323 -11.75 24.28 -9.89
N PRO A 324 -12.21 23.09 -10.27
CA PRO A 324 -11.34 21.96 -10.54
C PRO A 324 -10.42 22.24 -11.73
N LEU A 325 -9.28 21.59 -11.75
CA LEU A 325 -8.36 21.64 -12.87
C LEU A 325 -8.88 20.81 -14.04
N THR A 326 -8.92 21.42 -15.23
CA THR A 326 -9.27 20.68 -16.46
C THR A 326 -8.03 19.97 -17.00
N ILE A 327 -8.19 18.73 -17.44
CA ILE A 327 -7.11 17.90 -18.01
C ILE A 327 -7.49 17.40 -19.39
N ILE A 328 -6.57 17.49 -20.34
CA ILE A 328 -6.65 16.83 -21.64
C ILE A 328 -5.90 15.50 -21.53
N TYR A 329 -6.60 14.41 -21.76
CA TYR A 329 -6.03 13.06 -21.76
C TYR A 329 -6.83 12.17 -22.72
N GLY A 330 -6.14 11.23 -23.39
CA GLY A 330 -6.82 10.26 -24.25
C GLY A 330 -5.87 9.48 -25.16
N SER A 331 -6.41 8.44 -25.79
CA SER A 331 -5.70 7.55 -26.73
C SER A 331 -5.88 7.90 -28.21
N THR A 332 -6.48 9.05 -28.49
CA THR A 332 -6.80 9.50 -29.88
C THR A 332 -5.57 9.48 -30.79
N TYR A 333 -4.42 9.88 -30.26
CA TYR A 333 -3.14 9.91 -30.97
C TYR A 333 -2.18 8.85 -30.41
N SER A 334 -2.68 7.63 -30.14
CA SER A 334 -1.86 6.54 -29.64
C SER A 334 -0.74 6.15 -30.63
N THR A 335 0.24 5.40 -30.15
CA THR A 335 1.33 4.90 -30.98
C THR A 335 0.85 4.05 -32.16
N ALA A 336 -0.30 3.39 -32.02
CA ALA A 336 -0.94 2.63 -33.11
C ALA A 336 -1.45 3.52 -34.26
N HIS A 337 -1.82 4.78 -33.96
CA HIS A 337 -2.39 5.73 -34.93
C HIS A 337 -1.39 6.80 -35.37
N THR A 338 -0.10 6.62 -35.09
CA THR A 338 0.96 7.58 -35.42
C THR A 338 2.17 6.89 -36.02
N LYS A 339 2.99 7.61 -36.80
CA LYS A 339 4.25 7.12 -37.36
C LYS A 339 5.45 7.86 -36.77
N GLU A 340 6.60 7.23 -36.74
CA GLU A 340 7.83 7.82 -36.20
C GLU A 340 8.43 8.86 -37.15
N THR A 341 8.27 8.63 -38.44
CA THR A 341 8.81 9.50 -39.50
C THR A 341 7.71 10.39 -40.09
N LYS A 342 8.05 11.65 -40.30
CA LYS A 342 7.21 12.60 -41.03
C LYS A 342 7.19 12.28 -42.51
N ASN A 343 6.01 12.33 -43.15
CA ASN A 343 5.82 12.21 -44.58
C ASN A 343 4.61 13.02 -45.06
N ASN A 344 4.25 12.92 -46.33
CA ASN A 344 3.14 13.71 -46.91
C ASN A 344 1.78 13.45 -46.23
N ASN A 345 1.52 12.22 -45.80
CA ASN A 345 0.28 11.84 -45.15
C ASN A 345 0.33 12.07 -43.62
N PHE A 346 1.44 11.77 -42.98
CA PHE A 346 1.66 11.90 -41.54
C PHE A 346 2.53 13.13 -41.26
N LYS A 347 1.92 14.30 -41.18
CA LYS A 347 2.64 15.59 -41.14
C LYS A 347 2.48 16.37 -39.84
N TYR A 348 1.45 16.06 -39.02
CA TYR A 348 1.17 16.80 -37.81
C TYR A 348 1.92 16.20 -36.61
N PRO A 349 2.66 17.00 -35.84
CA PRO A 349 3.53 16.51 -34.79
C PRO A 349 2.76 16.09 -33.53
N VAL A 350 3.11 14.92 -32.99
CA VAL A 350 2.56 14.33 -31.78
C VAL A 350 3.71 14.03 -30.81
N ILE A 351 3.67 14.56 -29.59
CA ILE A 351 4.66 14.25 -28.57
C ILE A 351 4.34 12.85 -28.00
N SER A 352 5.31 11.95 -28.05
CA SER A 352 5.20 10.59 -27.48
C SER A 352 5.83 10.45 -26.10
N SER A 353 6.86 11.24 -25.82
CA SER A 353 7.48 11.39 -24.50
C SER A 353 8.30 12.67 -24.43
N ILE A 354 8.60 13.11 -23.21
CA ILE A 354 9.48 14.25 -22.92
C ILE A 354 10.59 13.73 -22.01
N THR A 355 11.86 14.06 -22.34
CA THR A 355 13.02 13.67 -21.54
C THR A 355 13.93 14.86 -21.29
N ASN A 356 14.70 14.82 -20.19
CA ASN A 356 15.68 15.84 -19.81
C ASN A 356 15.17 17.27 -19.89
N GLY A 357 13.93 17.50 -19.41
CA GLY A 357 13.30 18.79 -19.31
C GLY A 357 12.68 19.33 -20.60
N ASP A 358 13.37 19.25 -21.76
CA ASP A 358 12.92 19.91 -23.01
C ASP A 358 13.06 19.05 -24.26
N THR A 359 13.60 17.84 -24.19
CA THR A 359 13.74 17.00 -25.38
C THR A 359 12.42 16.31 -25.71
N LEU A 360 11.78 16.73 -26.81
CA LEU A 360 10.53 16.20 -27.30
C LEU A 360 10.77 15.02 -28.24
N HIS A 361 10.25 13.84 -27.92
CA HIS A 361 10.22 12.72 -28.83
C HIS A 361 8.95 12.78 -29.67
N LEU A 362 9.10 13.00 -30.96
CA LEU A 362 7.99 13.24 -31.87
C LEU A 362 7.59 11.98 -32.64
N ARG A 363 6.31 11.87 -32.84
CA ARG A 363 5.62 11.02 -33.82
C ARG A 363 4.75 11.93 -34.70
N TYR A 364 4.14 11.42 -35.74
CA TYR A 364 3.33 12.21 -36.67
C TYR A 364 2.00 11.52 -36.93
N THR A 365 0.94 12.33 -37.07
CA THR A 365 -0.41 11.88 -37.41
C THR A 365 -0.87 12.51 -38.73
N ASP A 366 -1.86 11.90 -39.35
CA ASP A 366 -2.49 12.33 -40.60
C ASP A 366 -3.53 13.45 -40.39
N SER A 367 -4.00 13.66 -39.16
CA SER A 367 -5.07 14.60 -38.84
C SER A 367 -4.76 15.47 -37.63
N ASN A 368 -5.08 16.76 -37.72
CA ASN A 368 -5.02 17.73 -36.62
C ASN A 368 -6.43 18.13 -36.08
N LYS A 369 -7.48 17.40 -36.45
CA LYS A 369 -8.87 17.77 -36.16
C LYS A 369 -9.46 17.10 -34.88
N LYS A 370 -8.69 16.28 -34.18
CA LYS A 370 -9.20 15.42 -33.10
C LYS A 370 -8.93 15.94 -31.68
N GLY A 371 -8.88 17.27 -31.48
CA GLY A 371 -9.03 17.84 -30.14
C GLY A 371 -7.79 18.06 -29.28
N HIS A 372 -6.55 17.85 -29.79
CA HIS A 372 -5.32 18.20 -29.06
C HIS A 372 -4.59 19.42 -29.66
N PHE A 373 -4.78 19.67 -30.95
CA PHE A 373 -4.16 20.78 -31.67
C PHE A 373 -4.94 22.08 -31.46
N ASN A 374 -4.28 23.22 -31.67
CA ASN A 374 -4.82 24.58 -31.54
C ASN A 374 -5.36 24.91 -30.12
N ILE A 375 -4.93 24.16 -29.12
CA ILE A 375 -5.25 24.39 -27.71
C ILE A 375 -3.96 24.73 -26.97
N PRO A 376 -3.78 25.96 -26.50
CA PRO A 376 -2.69 26.34 -25.61
C PRO A 376 -2.71 25.47 -24.35
N LYS A 377 -1.59 24.83 -24.01
CA LYS A 377 -1.55 23.87 -22.91
C LYS A 377 -0.14 23.64 -22.37
N VAL A 378 -0.04 23.16 -21.14
CA VAL A 378 1.19 22.56 -20.61
C VAL A 378 1.06 21.04 -20.70
N ILE A 379 1.94 20.42 -21.47
CA ILE A 379 2.00 18.97 -21.65
C ILE A 379 2.91 18.37 -20.59
N ILE A 380 2.47 17.30 -19.94
CA ILE A 380 3.13 16.64 -18.81
C ILE A 380 3.31 15.17 -19.11
N ASN A 381 4.51 14.66 -18.85
CA ASN A 381 4.83 13.25 -18.99
C ASN A 381 4.21 12.44 -17.84
N GLY A 382 3.45 11.38 -18.16
CA GLY A 382 2.82 10.49 -17.18
C GLY A 382 3.76 9.43 -16.58
N GLY A 383 5.04 9.41 -16.96
CA GLY A 383 6.04 8.48 -16.48
C GLY A 383 6.61 8.83 -15.11
N ARG A 384 7.83 8.38 -14.84
CA ARG A 384 8.52 8.60 -13.56
C ARG A 384 8.73 10.07 -13.22
N TYR A 385 9.03 10.89 -14.23
CA TYR A 385 9.31 12.34 -14.11
C TYR A 385 8.31 13.12 -14.95
N PRO A 386 7.77 14.24 -14.47
CA PRO A 386 6.71 14.99 -15.15
C PRO A 386 7.16 15.71 -16.41
N TYR A 387 8.39 16.21 -16.47
CA TYR A 387 8.96 17.00 -17.57
C TYR A 387 7.92 17.88 -18.28
N PRO A 388 7.39 18.94 -17.62
CA PRO A 388 6.34 19.76 -18.17
C PRO A 388 6.86 20.63 -19.32
N PHE A 389 6.09 20.72 -20.42
CA PHE A 389 6.39 21.52 -21.60
C PHE A 389 5.27 22.50 -21.93
N ASN A 390 5.58 23.80 -22.08
CA ASN A 390 4.60 24.83 -22.40
C ASN A 390 4.37 24.91 -23.91
N ASP A 391 3.32 24.25 -24.41
CA ASP A 391 2.83 24.35 -25.79
C ASP A 391 1.78 25.46 -25.91
N TYR A 392 2.19 26.70 -25.67
CA TYR A 392 1.29 27.86 -25.79
C TYR A 392 0.74 28.07 -27.20
N ALA A 393 1.52 27.69 -28.23
CA ALA A 393 1.09 27.76 -29.61
C ALA A 393 0.04 26.72 -30.02
N GLY A 394 -0.21 25.71 -29.16
CA GLY A 394 -1.14 24.61 -29.45
C GLY A 394 -0.67 23.73 -30.62
N LYS A 395 0.64 23.67 -30.86
CA LYS A 395 1.26 23.03 -32.03
C LYS A 395 1.21 21.50 -32.01
N TYR A 396 1.19 20.91 -30.80
CA TYR A 396 1.39 19.47 -30.63
C TYR A 396 0.14 18.77 -30.16
N ALA A 397 -0.10 17.55 -30.71
CA ALA A 397 -0.87 16.53 -30.00
C ALA A 397 0.05 15.74 -29.06
N MET A 398 -0.52 14.78 -28.34
CA MET A 398 0.21 13.91 -27.42
C MET A 398 -0.37 12.49 -27.42
N THR A 399 0.48 11.49 -27.18
CA THR A 399 0.07 10.09 -27.00
C THR A 399 -0.56 9.87 -25.62
N GLN A 400 -1.10 8.68 -25.39
CA GLN A 400 -1.71 8.26 -24.11
C GLN A 400 -0.74 8.22 -22.93
N ASN A 401 0.55 8.38 -23.13
CA ASN A 401 1.57 8.41 -22.08
C ASN A 401 1.74 9.79 -21.44
N LEU A 402 1.05 10.80 -22.00
CA LEU A 402 1.09 12.17 -21.53
C LEU A 402 -0.33 12.68 -21.26
N PHE A 403 -0.40 13.75 -20.49
CA PHE A 403 -1.63 14.52 -20.30
C PHE A 403 -1.29 16.01 -20.35
N ALA A 404 -2.30 16.87 -20.46
CA ALA A 404 -2.04 18.29 -20.53
C ALA A 404 -3.05 19.12 -19.73
N ILE A 405 -2.58 20.28 -19.28
CA ILE A 405 -3.38 21.31 -18.60
C ILE A 405 -3.62 22.45 -19.61
N PRO A 406 -4.87 22.73 -20.02
CA PRO A 406 -5.19 23.90 -20.82
C PRO A 406 -4.79 25.21 -20.10
N ILE A 407 -4.29 26.17 -20.86
CA ILE A 407 -3.86 27.48 -20.34
C ILE A 407 -4.47 28.61 -21.14
N THR A 408 -4.57 29.78 -20.52
CA THR A 408 -5.13 31.01 -21.15
C THR A 408 -4.07 32.02 -21.59
N SER A 409 -2.83 31.88 -21.08
CA SER A 409 -1.70 32.73 -21.44
C SER A 409 -0.37 32.00 -21.36
N LYS A 410 0.63 32.50 -22.10
CA LYS A 410 2.01 31.98 -22.03
C LYS A 410 2.57 32.08 -20.61
N THR A 411 2.32 33.21 -19.93
CA THR A 411 2.76 33.46 -18.56
C THR A 411 2.18 32.42 -17.57
N GLN A 412 0.90 32.06 -17.74
CA GLN A 412 0.31 30.97 -16.93
C GLN A 412 1.00 29.64 -17.18
N GLY A 413 1.28 29.32 -18.44
CA GLY A 413 2.00 28.09 -18.81
C GLY A 413 3.41 28.05 -18.21
N ASP A 414 4.17 29.14 -18.32
CA ASP A 414 5.50 29.25 -17.74
C ASP A 414 5.47 29.13 -16.20
N ALA A 415 4.44 29.68 -15.55
CA ALA A 415 4.22 29.54 -14.12
C ALA A 415 3.93 28.08 -13.70
N ILE A 416 3.08 27.36 -14.45
CA ILE A 416 2.80 25.94 -14.20
C ILE A 416 4.05 25.09 -14.39
N VAL A 417 4.81 25.32 -15.46
CA VAL A 417 6.10 24.62 -15.70
C VAL A 417 7.06 24.85 -14.54
N LYS A 418 7.23 26.12 -14.10
CA LYS A 418 8.07 26.44 -12.95
C LYS A 418 7.62 25.74 -11.68
N ALA A 419 6.32 25.72 -11.41
CA ALA A 419 5.77 25.06 -10.21
C ALA A 419 5.99 23.55 -10.23
N ILE A 420 5.71 22.87 -11.35
CA ILE A 420 5.87 21.41 -11.48
C ILE A 420 7.35 21.01 -11.38
N ASN A 421 8.28 21.84 -11.84
CA ASN A 421 9.71 21.60 -11.74
C ASN A 421 10.29 21.98 -10.36
N SER A 422 9.50 22.54 -9.44
CA SER A 422 9.99 22.85 -8.09
C SER A 422 10.20 21.58 -7.27
N GLU A 423 11.15 21.63 -6.33
CA GLU A 423 11.43 20.55 -5.40
C GLU A 423 10.20 20.26 -4.52
N GLU A 424 9.51 21.31 -4.07
CA GLU A 424 8.31 21.19 -3.26
C GLU A 424 7.19 20.45 -3.99
N PHE A 425 6.92 20.77 -5.27
CA PHE A 425 5.90 20.06 -6.04
C PHE A 425 6.32 18.61 -6.37
N ASN A 426 7.62 18.39 -6.63
CA ASN A 426 8.12 17.04 -6.81
C ASN A 426 7.87 16.17 -5.56
N THR A 427 8.02 16.74 -4.35
CA THR A 427 7.67 16.05 -3.09
C THR A 427 6.18 15.68 -3.04
N ILE A 428 5.28 16.55 -3.53
CA ILE A 428 3.84 16.25 -3.66
C ILE A 428 3.63 15.06 -4.61
N LEU A 429 4.29 15.07 -5.77
CA LEU A 429 4.18 13.96 -6.71
C LEU A 429 4.72 12.64 -6.13
N GLN A 430 5.80 12.66 -5.36
CA GLN A 430 6.30 11.45 -4.69
C GLN A 430 5.31 10.94 -3.64
N ALA A 431 4.70 11.85 -2.85
CA ALA A 431 3.70 11.50 -1.85
C ALA A 431 2.43 10.86 -2.43
N THR A 432 2.16 11.09 -3.70
CA THR A 432 0.98 10.56 -4.43
C THR A 432 1.30 9.40 -5.36
N LYS A 433 2.46 8.74 -5.21
CA LYS A 433 2.79 7.51 -5.93
C LYS A 433 2.37 6.29 -5.11
N TRP A 434 1.20 5.77 -5.38
CA TRP A 434 0.70 4.53 -4.76
C TRP A 434 1.35 3.28 -5.36
N SER A 435 1.55 3.25 -6.68
CA SER A 435 2.37 2.24 -7.37
C SER A 435 3.73 2.82 -7.76
N THR A 436 4.67 1.98 -8.16
CA THR A 436 6.08 2.32 -8.15
C THR A 436 6.55 3.42 -9.09
N PHE A 437 5.84 3.76 -10.19
CA PHE A 437 6.50 4.54 -11.25
C PHE A 437 5.69 5.66 -11.93
N ALA A 438 4.38 5.56 -12.05
CA ALA A 438 3.60 6.50 -12.87
C ALA A 438 3.00 7.66 -12.07
N ILE A 439 2.98 8.84 -12.68
CA ILE A 439 2.20 9.97 -12.23
C ILE A 439 0.76 9.72 -12.70
N ASP A 440 -0.17 9.64 -11.76
CA ASP A 440 -1.58 9.48 -12.09
C ASP A 440 -2.16 10.83 -12.54
N TYR A 441 -2.56 10.96 -13.81
CA TYR A 441 -3.19 12.17 -14.31
C TYR A 441 -4.51 12.49 -13.60
N LYS A 442 -5.21 11.48 -13.05
CA LYS A 442 -6.44 11.67 -12.28
C LYS A 442 -6.21 12.46 -11.00
N LEU A 443 -5.01 12.37 -10.40
CA LEU A 443 -4.64 13.23 -9.29
C LEU A 443 -4.83 14.72 -9.64
N PHE A 444 -4.43 15.11 -10.85
CA PHE A 444 -4.54 16.51 -11.29
C PHE A 444 -5.99 16.96 -11.44
N THR A 445 -6.94 16.07 -11.76
CA THR A 445 -8.36 16.42 -11.81
C THR A 445 -8.94 16.81 -10.44
N HIS A 446 -8.27 16.42 -9.36
CA HIS A 446 -8.65 16.78 -7.98
C HIS A 446 -8.00 18.09 -7.53
N PHE A 447 -7.04 18.65 -8.26
CA PHE A 447 -6.44 19.93 -7.90
C PHE A 447 -7.36 21.09 -8.29
N LYS A 448 -7.27 22.19 -7.56
CA LYS A 448 -7.86 23.48 -7.97
C LYS A 448 -7.08 24.09 -9.13
N SER A 449 -7.75 24.89 -9.94
CA SER A 449 -7.18 25.47 -11.17
C SER A 449 -5.93 26.34 -10.93
N ASP A 450 -5.75 26.85 -9.72
CA ASP A 450 -4.59 27.69 -9.33
C ASP A 450 -3.58 26.95 -8.42
N PHE A 451 -3.58 25.62 -8.42
CA PHE A 451 -2.72 24.76 -7.60
C PHE A 451 -1.23 25.11 -7.63
N TYR A 452 -0.77 25.72 -8.74
CA TYR A 452 0.63 26.05 -8.98
C TYR A 452 1.10 27.29 -8.21
N LYS A 453 0.19 28.21 -7.82
CA LYS A 453 0.55 29.50 -7.19
C LYS A 453 1.40 29.38 -5.91
N PRO A 454 1.13 28.46 -4.99
CA PRO A 454 1.95 28.30 -3.79
C PRO A 454 3.43 28.03 -4.07
N PHE A 455 3.75 27.37 -5.19
CA PHE A 455 5.10 26.94 -5.57
C PHE A 455 5.90 28.00 -6.34
N LEU A 456 5.29 29.16 -6.62
CA LEU A 456 5.97 30.28 -7.31
C LEU A 456 6.69 31.23 -6.33
N LYS A 457 6.34 31.17 -5.05
CA LYS A 457 6.96 31.99 -4.01
C LYS A 457 8.37 31.46 -3.73
N THR A 458 9.39 32.15 -4.20
CA THR A 458 10.78 31.91 -3.79
C THR A 458 10.84 32.11 -2.27
N ARG A 459 11.03 31.06 -1.49
CA ARG A 459 11.37 31.22 -0.07
C ARG A 459 12.73 31.91 -0.04
N ASN A 460 12.77 33.15 0.44
CA ASN A 460 14.00 33.87 0.80
C ASN A 460 14.66 33.19 2.03
N LEU A 461 14.99 31.90 1.92
CA LEU A 461 15.73 31.17 2.96
C LEU A 461 17.21 31.59 3.06
N THR A 462 17.73 32.24 2.02
CA THR A 462 19.12 32.72 1.99
C THR A 462 19.34 34.00 2.81
N ARG A 463 18.31 34.78 3.15
CA ARG A 463 18.49 36.02 3.95
C ARG A 463 18.63 35.80 5.46
N ASN A 464 18.17 34.68 5.99
CA ASN A 464 18.24 34.43 7.45
C ASN A 464 19.49 33.67 7.89
N LEU A 465 20.15 32.93 7.02
CA LEU A 465 21.45 32.27 7.33
C LEU A 465 22.61 33.25 7.29
N THR A 466 22.61 34.23 6.40
CA THR A 466 23.67 35.28 6.35
C THR A 466 23.52 36.30 7.46
N ARG A 467 22.33 36.50 8.07
CA ARG A 467 22.19 37.36 9.26
C ARG A 467 22.62 36.69 10.56
N LYS A 468 22.56 35.34 10.67
CA LYS A 468 23.06 34.62 11.86
C LYS A 468 24.57 34.37 11.87
N LEU A 469 25.24 34.53 10.73
CA LEU A 469 26.71 34.41 10.62
C LEU A 469 27.45 35.75 10.74
N LYS A 470 26.75 36.89 10.93
CA LYS A 470 27.34 38.20 11.16
C LYS A 470 27.26 38.68 12.62
N ILE A 471 26.81 37.81 13.54
CA ILE A 471 26.84 38.09 14.99
C ILE A 471 27.53 36.89 15.64
N LYS A 472 28.85 36.82 15.50
CA LYS A 472 29.81 36.28 16.42
C LYS A 472 31.20 36.80 16.04
#